data_cb7dc7305afad4a3e9eee161a7369fee
#
_entry.id   cb7dc7305afad4a3e9eee161a7369fee
#
_cell.length_a   1.000
_cell.length_b   1.000
_cell.length_c   1.000
_cell.angle_alpha   90.00
_cell.angle_beta   90.00
_cell.angle_gamma   90.00
#
_symmetry.space_group_name_H-M   'P 1'
#
loop_
_entity.id
_entity.type
_entity.pdbx_description
1 polymer ?
#
loop_
_entity_poly.entity_id
_entity_poly.type
_entity_poly.pdbx_seq_one_letter_code
_entity_poly.pdbx_strand_id
1 'polypeptide(L)'
;MRRPTSIYSFEDLKEIHSMYKFNNELLTAEQERDLIAQYLEGRTQQIKDEALKKLVSCNLRLVLASAYRMYTYTTKPGSIYTMADLVQEGIAGLIIAISRFDLSEGVRLSTYAK
;
A
#
# COMPACT_ATOMS: atom_id res chain seq x y z
N MET A 1 26.16 -11.85 -7.21
CA MET A 1 25.39 -12.29 -6.04
C MET A 1 24.13 -12.97 -6.47
N ARG A 2 23.87 -14.09 -5.85
CA ARG A 2 22.67 -14.83 -6.18
C ARG A 2 21.46 -14.21 -5.46
N ARG A 3 20.41 -13.97 -6.23
CA ARG A 3 19.17 -13.50 -5.67
C ARG A 3 18.48 -14.65 -4.93
N PRO A 4 17.85 -14.41 -3.78
CA PRO A 4 17.09 -15.45 -3.11
C PRO A 4 15.97 -15.96 -4.01
N THR A 5 15.67 -17.25 -3.90
CA THR A 5 14.62 -17.87 -4.70
C THR A 5 13.24 -17.33 -4.35
N SER A 6 13.09 -16.85 -3.13
CA SER A 6 11.88 -16.15 -2.70
C SER A 6 12.24 -14.71 -2.42
N ILE A 7 11.52 -13.78 -3.04
CA ILE A 7 11.70 -12.35 -2.83
C ILE A 7 11.26 -11.96 -1.44
N TYR A 8 10.19 -12.61 -0.97
CA TYR A 8 9.69 -12.41 0.38
C TYR A 8 10.17 -13.55 1.25
N SER A 9 10.70 -13.24 2.41
CA SER A 9 10.85 -14.24 3.43
C SER A 9 9.47 -14.57 4.00
N PHE A 10 9.34 -15.75 4.58
CA PHE A 10 8.10 -16.13 5.25
C PHE A 10 7.74 -15.14 6.36
N GLU A 11 8.75 -14.67 7.08
CA GLU A 11 8.55 -13.71 8.16
C GLU A 11 8.04 -12.38 7.65
N ASP A 12 8.57 -11.90 6.52
CA ASP A 12 8.13 -10.65 5.91
C ASP A 12 6.66 -10.70 5.53
N LEU A 13 6.22 -11.79 4.91
CA LEU A 13 4.82 -11.96 4.52
C LEU A 13 3.91 -12.02 5.73
N LYS A 14 4.35 -12.71 6.78
CA LYS A 14 3.59 -12.81 8.02
C LYS A 14 3.40 -11.45 8.67
N GLU A 15 4.46 -10.65 8.72
CA GLU A 15 4.42 -9.33 9.32
C GLU A 15 3.47 -8.41 8.56
N ILE A 16 3.57 -8.40 7.23
CA ILE A 16 2.70 -7.58 6.39
C ILE A 16 1.24 -7.99 6.58
N HIS A 17 0.96 -9.30 6.61
CA HIS A 17 -0.39 -9.82 6.84
C HIS A 17 -0.93 -9.47 8.22
N SER A 18 -0.05 -9.43 9.21
CA SER A 18 -0.44 -9.06 10.57
C SER A 18 -0.88 -7.60 10.65
N MET A 19 -0.17 -6.73 9.96
CA MET A 19 -0.45 -5.28 9.98
C MET A 19 -1.64 -4.93 9.08
N TYR A 20 -1.69 -5.49 7.88
CA TYR A 20 -2.72 -5.17 6.90
C TYR A 20 -3.19 -6.47 6.26
N LYS A 21 -4.37 -6.92 6.61
CA LYS A 21 -4.92 -8.14 6.01
C LYS A 21 -4.98 -7.98 4.49
N PHE A 22 -4.41 -8.96 3.80
CA PHE A 22 -4.45 -8.96 2.35
C PHE A 22 -5.88 -9.14 1.89
N ASN A 23 -6.36 -8.22 1.08
CA ASN A 23 -7.74 -8.23 0.62
C ASN A 23 -7.75 -8.19 -0.90
N ASN A 24 -8.33 -9.22 -1.52
CA ASN A 24 -8.44 -9.32 -2.97
C ASN A 24 -9.64 -8.55 -3.52
N GLU A 25 -10.43 -7.95 -2.66
CA GLU A 25 -11.58 -7.17 -3.08
C GLU A 25 -11.13 -5.96 -3.91
N LEU A 26 -11.77 -5.78 -5.06
CA LEU A 26 -11.54 -4.62 -5.90
C LEU A 26 -12.57 -3.56 -5.56
N LEU A 27 -12.10 -2.43 -5.10
CA LEU A 27 -12.98 -1.31 -4.81
C LEU A 27 -13.43 -0.65 -6.11
N THR A 28 -14.73 -0.34 -6.19
CA THR A 28 -15.21 0.53 -7.26
C THR A 28 -14.70 1.95 -7.01
N ALA A 29 -14.75 2.80 -8.03
CA ALA A 29 -14.37 4.20 -7.89
C ALA A 29 -15.17 4.89 -6.79
N GLU A 30 -16.46 4.60 -6.70
CA GLU A 30 -17.34 5.17 -5.70
C GLU A 30 -16.97 4.71 -4.29
N GLN A 31 -16.75 3.41 -4.12
CA GLN A 31 -16.34 2.85 -2.83
C GLN A 31 -15.02 3.44 -2.35
N GLU A 32 -14.08 3.57 -3.26
CA GLU A 32 -12.77 4.14 -2.96
C GLU A 32 -12.91 5.59 -2.51
N ARG A 33 -13.69 6.40 -3.21
CA ARG A 33 -13.92 7.79 -2.85
C ARG A 33 -14.61 7.92 -1.50
N ASP A 34 -15.59 7.06 -1.22
CA ASP A 34 -16.28 7.06 0.07
C ASP A 34 -15.31 6.78 1.21
N LEU A 35 -14.43 5.81 1.03
CA LEU A 35 -13.43 5.47 2.05
C LEU A 35 -12.42 6.60 2.24
N ILE A 36 -11.99 7.23 1.15
CA ILE A 36 -11.07 8.37 1.24
C ILE A 36 -11.75 9.53 1.99
N ALA A 37 -13.01 9.79 1.68
CA ALA A 37 -13.77 10.83 2.38
C ALA A 37 -13.89 10.52 3.88
N GLN A 38 -14.13 9.26 4.24
CA GLN A 38 -14.18 8.84 5.63
C GLN A 38 -12.84 9.04 6.34
N TYR A 39 -11.75 8.77 5.65
CA TYR A 39 -10.42 8.99 6.21
C TYR A 39 -10.12 10.48 6.40
N LEU A 40 -10.46 11.30 5.42
CA LEU A 40 -10.15 12.74 5.46
C LEU A 40 -11.11 13.52 6.37
N GLU A 41 -12.37 13.13 6.43
CA GLU A 41 -13.42 13.91 7.07
C GLU A 41 -14.17 13.17 8.18
N GLY A 42 -13.74 11.95 8.51
CA GLY A 42 -14.42 11.16 9.53
C GLY A 42 -14.49 11.85 10.88
N ARG A 43 -15.61 11.64 11.58
CA ARG A 43 -15.87 12.30 12.86
C ARG A 43 -15.03 11.77 14.01
N THR A 44 -14.65 10.50 13.95
CA THR A 44 -13.85 9.88 15.01
C THR A 44 -12.58 9.30 14.44
N GLN A 45 -11.58 9.14 15.31
CA GLN A 45 -10.34 8.51 14.89
C GLN A 45 -10.56 7.06 14.48
N GLN A 46 -11.51 6.38 15.13
CA GLN A 46 -11.84 5.00 14.77
C GLN A 46 -12.35 4.89 13.33
N ILE A 47 -13.24 5.78 12.93
CA ILE A 47 -13.75 5.79 11.55
C ILE A 47 -12.61 6.01 10.57
N LYS A 48 -11.72 6.97 10.86
CA LYS A 48 -10.57 7.26 10.01
C LYS A 48 -9.63 6.06 9.91
N ASP A 49 -9.34 5.42 11.03
CA ASP A 49 -8.43 4.27 11.07
C ASP A 49 -8.99 3.08 10.30
N GLU A 50 -10.28 2.81 10.44
CA GLU A 50 -10.92 1.71 9.73
C GLU A 50 -10.94 1.95 8.22
N ALA A 51 -11.24 3.18 7.81
CA ALA A 51 -11.20 3.54 6.40
C ALA A 51 -9.79 3.39 5.82
N LEU A 52 -8.79 3.85 6.54
CA LEU A 52 -7.41 3.73 6.10
C LEU A 52 -6.98 2.27 5.98
N LYS A 53 -7.32 1.45 6.97
CA LYS A 53 -7.00 0.02 6.91
C LYS A 53 -7.62 -0.65 5.70
N LYS A 54 -8.86 -0.35 5.41
CA LYS A 54 -9.56 -0.90 4.26
C LYS A 54 -8.90 -0.45 2.95
N LEU A 55 -8.57 0.83 2.84
CA LEU A 55 -7.90 1.37 1.66
C LEU A 55 -6.53 0.72 1.44
N VAL A 56 -5.74 0.60 2.48
CA VAL A 56 -4.42 -0.03 2.38
C VAL A 56 -4.56 -1.51 2.01
N SER A 57 -5.46 -2.24 2.67
CA SER A 57 -5.67 -3.66 2.40
C SER A 57 -6.07 -3.92 0.95
N CYS A 58 -6.98 -3.14 0.43
CA CYS A 58 -7.49 -3.33 -0.93
C CYS A 58 -6.50 -2.86 -2.00
N ASN A 59 -5.52 -2.04 -1.63
CA ASN A 59 -4.48 -1.56 -2.53
C ASN A 59 -3.12 -2.22 -2.29
N LEU A 60 -3.05 -3.21 -1.41
CA LEU A 60 -1.79 -3.83 -1.05
C LEU A 60 -1.11 -4.50 -2.25
N ARG A 61 -1.91 -5.08 -3.17
CA ARG A 61 -1.36 -5.67 -4.38
C ARG A 61 -0.59 -4.65 -5.21
N LEU A 62 -1.11 -3.44 -5.31
CA LEU A 62 -0.45 -2.35 -6.03
C LEU A 62 0.88 -2.00 -5.36
N VAL A 63 0.89 -1.92 -4.04
CA VAL A 63 2.09 -1.65 -3.27
C VAL A 63 3.12 -2.77 -3.46
N LEU A 64 2.68 -4.02 -3.38
CA LEU A 64 3.57 -5.17 -3.55
C LEU A 64 4.18 -5.20 -4.94
N ALA A 65 3.38 -4.93 -5.98
CA ALA A 65 3.86 -4.90 -7.35
C ALA A 65 4.90 -3.80 -7.56
N SER A 66 4.65 -2.62 -7.01
CA SER A 66 5.59 -1.50 -7.09
C SER A 66 6.89 -1.80 -6.35
N ALA A 67 6.78 -2.37 -5.15
CA ALA A 67 7.93 -2.74 -4.35
C ALA A 67 8.77 -3.80 -5.05
N TYR A 68 8.12 -4.78 -5.68
CA TYR A 68 8.81 -5.80 -6.44
C TYR A 68 9.64 -5.19 -7.58
N ARG A 69 9.03 -4.28 -8.35
CA ARG A 69 9.74 -3.62 -9.43
C ARG A 69 10.95 -2.83 -8.93
N MET A 70 10.77 -2.08 -7.85
CA MET A 70 11.87 -1.33 -7.25
C MET A 70 12.97 -2.27 -6.77
N TYR A 71 12.60 -3.38 -6.16
CA TYR A 71 13.57 -4.35 -5.68
C TYR A 71 14.41 -4.92 -6.82
N THR A 72 13.76 -5.29 -7.93
CA THR A 72 14.46 -5.88 -9.08
C THR A 72 15.36 -4.87 -9.78
N TYR A 73 15.00 -3.59 -9.81
CA TYR A 73 15.77 -2.58 -10.50
C TYR A 73 16.87 -1.96 -9.65
N THR A 74 16.63 -1.78 -8.36
CA THR A 74 17.51 -0.97 -7.53
C THR A 74 18.33 -1.75 -6.54
N THR A 75 17.92 -2.98 -6.20
CA THR A 75 18.66 -3.79 -5.25
C THR A 75 19.93 -4.32 -5.88
N LYS A 76 21.06 -4.01 -5.26
CA LYS A 76 22.39 -4.42 -5.71
C LYS A 76 23.01 -5.36 -4.69
N PRO A 77 24.01 -6.16 -5.09
CA PRO A 77 24.76 -6.95 -4.13
C PRO A 77 25.30 -6.06 -3.00
N GLY A 78 25.06 -6.48 -1.78
CA GLY A 78 25.48 -5.71 -0.62
C GLY A 78 24.49 -4.66 -0.16
N SER A 79 23.36 -4.50 -0.84
CA SER A 79 22.33 -3.59 -0.42
C SER A 79 21.72 -4.05 0.92
N ILE A 80 21.46 -3.09 1.81
CA ILE A 80 20.82 -3.36 3.08
C ILE A 80 19.29 -3.32 2.99
N TYR A 81 18.76 -2.85 1.86
CA TYR A 81 17.32 -2.77 1.67
C TYR A 81 16.73 -4.15 1.40
N THR A 82 15.67 -4.46 2.11
CA THR A 82 14.92 -5.70 1.92
C THR A 82 13.63 -5.42 1.17
N MET A 83 12.98 -6.47 0.70
CA MET A 83 11.66 -6.33 0.10
C MET A 83 10.67 -5.75 1.11
N ALA A 84 10.76 -6.16 2.38
CA ALA A 84 9.89 -5.62 3.43
C ALA A 84 10.08 -4.11 3.59
N ASP A 85 11.32 -3.63 3.52
CA ASP A 85 11.59 -2.18 3.60
C ASP A 85 10.89 -1.43 2.47
N LEU A 86 10.96 -1.95 1.26
CA LEU A 86 10.31 -1.32 0.10
C LEU A 86 8.79 -1.35 0.20
N VAL A 87 8.24 -2.43 0.73
CA VAL A 87 6.79 -2.51 0.96
C VAL A 87 6.35 -1.49 1.99
N GLN A 88 7.09 -1.33 3.09
CA GLN A 88 6.76 -0.34 4.11
C GLN A 88 6.83 1.08 3.55
N GLU A 89 7.83 1.38 2.74
CA GLU A 89 7.92 2.68 2.07
C GLU A 89 6.76 2.89 1.10
N GLY A 90 6.36 1.84 0.39
CA GLY A 90 5.22 1.89 -0.52
C GLY A 90 3.92 2.17 0.21
N ILE A 91 3.72 1.54 1.36
CA ILE A 91 2.55 1.78 2.21
C ILE A 91 2.56 3.22 2.72
N ALA A 92 3.70 3.71 3.17
CA ALA A 92 3.82 5.09 3.63
C ALA A 92 3.50 6.07 2.50
N GLY A 93 3.99 5.80 1.29
CA GLY A 93 3.68 6.61 0.12
C GLY A 93 2.20 6.59 -0.23
N LEU A 94 1.57 5.43 -0.13
CA LEU A 94 0.12 5.29 -0.36
C LEU A 94 -0.67 6.12 0.65
N ILE A 95 -0.30 6.07 1.92
CA ILE A 95 -0.98 6.85 2.96
C ILE A 95 -0.83 8.36 2.70
N ILE A 96 0.35 8.78 2.28
CA ILE A 96 0.58 10.18 1.91
C ILE A 96 -0.32 10.57 0.72
N ALA A 97 -0.40 9.72 -0.29
CA ALA A 97 -1.25 9.96 -1.45
C ALA A 97 -2.72 10.08 -1.04
N ILE A 98 -3.18 9.20 -0.16
CA ILE A 98 -4.56 9.26 0.36
C ILE A 98 -4.78 10.58 1.10
N SER A 99 -3.83 10.99 1.93
CA SER A 99 -3.93 12.22 2.72
C SER A 99 -4.01 13.47 1.86
N ARG A 100 -3.44 13.43 0.67
CA ARG A 100 -3.40 14.56 -0.27
C ARG A 100 -4.39 14.41 -1.43
N PHE A 101 -5.22 13.39 -1.39
CA PHE A 101 -6.13 13.09 -2.48
C PHE A 101 -7.18 14.19 -2.64
N ASP A 102 -7.38 14.63 -3.87
CA ASP A 102 -8.39 15.61 -4.21
C ASP A 102 -9.63 14.89 -4.75
N LEU A 103 -10.67 14.83 -3.94
CA LEU A 103 -11.90 14.15 -4.29
C LEU A 103 -12.63 14.78 -5.48
N SER A 104 -12.31 16.03 -5.82
CA SER A 104 -12.95 16.74 -6.94
C SER A 104 -12.37 16.35 -8.29
N GLU A 105 -11.22 15.70 -8.35
CA GLU A 105 -10.53 15.43 -9.61
C GLU A 105 -11.04 14.23 -10.38
N GLY A 106 -11.80 13.36 -9.80
CA GLY A 106 -12.37 12.22 -10.50
C GLY A 106 -11.38 11.14 -10.95
N VAL A 107 -10.13 11.17 -10.50
CA VAL A 107 -9.15 10.13 -10.81
C VAL A 107 -9.14 9.07 -9.74
N ARG A 108 -8.66 7.88 -10.09
CA ARG A 108 -8.54 6.79 -9.17
C ARG A 108 -7.26 6.93 -8.35
N LEU A 109 -7.30 6.40 -7.12
CA LEU A 109 -6.14 6.39 -6.25
C LEU A 109 -4.95 5.67 -6.89
N SER A 110 -5.20 4.58 -7.61
CA SER A 110 -4.14 3.85 -8.29
C SER A 110 -3.39 4.71 -9.31
N THR A 111 -4.06 5.64 -9.96
CA THR A 111 -3.45 6.59 -10.88
C THR A 111 -2.63 7.65 -10.13
N TYR A 112 -3.19 8.15 -9.04
CA TYR A 112 -2.57 9.22 -8.25
C TYR A 112 -1.34 8.73 -7.48
N ALA A 113 -1.38 7.52 -6.97
CA ALA A 113 -0.36 6.98 -6.08
C ALA A 113 0.86 6.36 -6.79
N LYS A 114 0.88 6.34 -8.10
CA LYS A 114 2.01 5.79 -8.84
C LYS A 114 3.30 6.57 -8.62
#